data_545eb1f8bc15be530a3ce79b684909a5
#
_entry.id   545eb1f8bc15be530a3ce79b684909a5
#
_cell.length_a   1.000
_cell.length_b   1.000
_cell.length_c   1.000
_cell.angle_alpha   90.00
_cell.angle_beta   90.00
_cell.angle_gamma   90.00
#
_symmetry.space_group_name_H-M   'P 1'
#
loop_
_entity.id
_entity.type
_entity.pdbx_description
1 polymer ?
#
loop_
_entity_poly.entity_id
_entity_poly.type
_entity_poly.pdbx_seq_one_letter_code
_entity_poly.pdbx_strand_id
1 'polypeptide(L)'
;MSSRLGVSEEKILAIPDHATSPLFTEAEKAALAYADAMTFTDRDVEDDLFARLRTHYDDDTIAEITMIVAWENASARFNRAFRIPAQGFWKR
;
A
#
# COMPACT_ATOMS: atom_id res chain seq x y z
N MET A 1 -2.95 -16.06 -2.86
CA MET A 1 -2.17 -15.07 -3.60
C MET A 1 -1.10 -14.46 -2.74
N SER A 2 -1.50 -13.76 -1.68
CA SER A 2 -0.52 -13.15 -0.79
C SER A 2 0.43 -14.16 -0.17
N SER A 3 -0.04 -15.35 0.11
CA SER A 3 0.81 -16.38 0.69
C SER A 3 1.96 -16.78 -0.22
N ARG A 4 1.79 -16.67 -1.53
CA ARG A 4 2.86 -16.95 -2.48
C ARG A 4 3.97 -15.91 -2.43
N LEU A 5 3.67 -14.76 -1.88
CA LEU A 5 4.65 -13.69 -1.69
C LEU A 5 5.26 -13.73 -0.30
N GLY A 6 4.96 -14.76 0.48
CA GLY A 6 5.49 -14.91 1.81
C GLY A 6 4.75 -14.12 2.88
N VAL A 7 3.58 -13.60 2.56
CA VAL A 7 2.79 -12.82 3.51
C VAL A 7 1.75 -13.73 4.13
N SER A 8 1.75 -13.87 5.45
CA SER A 8 0.78 -14.69 6.17
C SER A 8 -0.59 -14.04 6.18
N GLU A 9 -1.62 -14.87 6.33
CA GLU A 9 -2.99 -14.40 6.44
C GLU A 9 -3.17 -13.49 7.66
N GLU A 10 -2.53 -13.86 8.77
CA GLU A 10 -2.54 -13.08 10.00
C GLU A 10 -1.98 -11.67 9.75
N LYS A 11 -0.90 -11.58 8.98
CA LYS A 11 -0.27 -10.32 8.64
C LYS A 11 -1.18 -9.47 7.74
N ILE A 12 -1.88 -10.10 6.79
CA ILE A 12 -2.84 -9.40 5.94
C ILE A 12 -3.95 -8.77 6.76
N LEU A 13 -4.47 -9.50 7.75
CA LEU A 13 -5.52 -9.00 8.62
C LEU A 13 -5.04 -7.87 9.52
N ALA A 14 -3.74 -7.79 9.77
CA ALA A 14 -3.14 -6.76 10.60
C ALA A 14 -2.81 -5.47 9.85
N ILE A 15 -2.98 -5.43 8.53
CA ILE A 15 -2.61 -4.26 7.73
C ILE A 15 -3.26 -2.96 8.24
N PRO A 16 -4.56 -2.92 8.59
CA PRO A 16 -5.15 -1.68 9.10
C PRO A 16 -4.47 -1.14 10.35
N ASP A 17 -3.83 -2.01 11.14
CA ASP A 17 -3.16 -1.66 12.39
C ASP A 17 -1.64 -1.73 12.25
N HIS A 18 -1.11 -1.56 11.03
CA HIS A 18 0.30 -1.81 10.74
C HIS A 18 1.26 -1.02 11.62
N ALA A 19 0.88 0.21 12.00
CA ALA A 19 1.78 1.08 12.77
C ALA A 19 2.12 0.52 14.14
N THR A 20 1.21 -0.27 14.73
CA THR A 20 1.38 -0.82 16.08
C THR A 20 1.57 -2.33 16.11
N SER A 21 1.34 -3.00 14.99
CA SER A 21 1.40 -4.45 14.93
C SER A 21 2.86 -4.94 14.96
N PRO A 22 3.18 -5.95 15.79
CA PRO A 22 4.51 -6.55 15.79
C PRO A 22 4.78 -7.45 14.60
N LEU A 23 3.79 -7.69 13.74
CA LEU A 23 3.93 -8.56 12.58
C LEU A 23 4.69 -7.92 11.43
N PHE A 24 4.91 -6.61 11.48
CA PHE A 24 5.58 -5.87 10.41
C PHE A 24 6.95 -5.38 10.84
N THR A 25 7.92 -5.46 9.93
CA THR A 25 9.23 -4.86 10.12
C THR A 25 9.13 -3.34 10.01
N GLU A 26 10.16 -2.63 10.43
CA GLU A 26 10.19 -1.17 10.30
C GLU A 26 10.15 -0.74 8.83
N ALA A 27 10.79 -1.51 7.94
CA ALA A 27 10.74 -1.24 6.51
C ALA A 27 9.31 -1.40 5.97
N GLU A 28 8.62 -2.46 6.38
CA GLU A 28 7.24 -2.70 5.96
C GLU A 28 6.31 -1.62 6.49
N LYS A 29 6.49 -1.20 7.74
CA LYS A 29 5.68 -0.13 8.32
C LYS A 29 5.88 1.17 7.58
N ALA A 30 7.11 1.48 7.18
CA ALA A 30 7.40 2.68 6.40
C ALA A 30 6.69 2.63 5.04
N ALA A 31 6.74 1.49 4.35
CA ALA A 31 6.08 1.33 3.06
C ALA A 31 4.55 1.45 3.19
N LEU A 32 3.97 0.87 4.24
CA LEU A 32 2.52 0.95 4.47
C LEU A 32 2.09 2.36 4.83
N ALA A 33 2.87 3.07 5.65
CA ALA A 33 2.59 4.46 5.98
C ALA A 33 2.66 5.34 4.73
N TYR A 34 3.60 5.06 3.85
CA TYR A 34 3.73 5.77 2.58
C TYR A 34 2.51 5.51 1.69
N ALA A 35 2.08 4.26 1.60
CA ALA A 35 0.89 3.91 0.82
C ALA A 35 -0.35 4.62 1.36
N ASP A 36 -0.52 4.68 2.68
CA ASP A 36 -1.63 5.38 3.31
C ASP A 36 -1.59 6.87 2.98
N ALA A 37 -0.40 7.49 3.08
CA ALA A 37 -0.25 8.91 2.78
C ALA A 37 -0.59 9.23 1.33
N MET A 38 -0.28 8.31 0.40
CA MET A 38 -0.62 8.48 -1.00
C MET A 38 -2.12 8.26 -1.28
N THR A 39 -2.76 7.43 -0.48
CA THR A 39 -4.13 6.96 -0.75
C THR A 39 -5.19 7.91 -0.24
N PHE A 40 -5.01 8.45 0.97
CA PHE A 40 -6.02 9.32 1.58
C PHE A 40 -5.86 10.75 1.09
N THR A 41 -6.96 11.34 0.62
CA THR A 41 -6.95 12.67 0.00
C THR A 41 -6.62 13.79 0.98
N ASP A 42 -6.82 13.57 2.29
CA ASP A 42 -6.52 14.54 3.33
C ASP A 42 -5.09 14.41 3.87
N ARG A 43 -4.27 13.56 3.24
CA ARG A 43 -2.89 13.33 3.66
C ARG A 43 -1.92 13.67 2.54
N ASP A 44 -0.69 13.92 2.95
CA ASP A 44 0.40 14.19 2.04
C ASP A 44 1.62 13.38 2.48
N VAL A 45 2.56 13.22 1.56
CA VAL A 45 3.82 12.56 1.88
C VAL A 45 4.77 13.63 2.41
N GLU A 46 4.82 13.73 3.74
CA GLU A 46 5.67 14.71 4.41
C GLU A 46 7.14 14.33 4.27
N ASP A 47 8.01 15.32 4.41
CA ASP A 47 9.46 15.10 4.23
C ASP A 47 10.02 14.08 5.20
N ASP A 48 9.56 14.07 6.44
CA ASP A 48 10.03 13.12 7.44
C ASP A 48 9.61 11.69 7.10
N LEU A 49 8.41 11.51 6.56
CA LEU A 49 7.96 10.19 6.12
C LEU A 49 8.81 9.70 4.95
N PHE A 50 9.07 10.58 3.98
CA PHE A 50 9.89 10.22 2.83
C PHE A 50 11.33 9.89 3.25
N ALA A 51 11.89 10.65 4.17
CA ALA A 51 13.21 10.38 4.71
C ALA A 51 13.26 9.02 5.41
N ARG A 52 12.21 8.69 6.17
CA ARG A 52 12.09 7.39 6.83
C ARG A 52 12.05 6.26 5.82
N LEU A 53 11.31 6.45 4.74
CA LEU A 53 11.21 5.47 3.66
C LEU A 53 12.58 5.22 3.03
N ARG A 54 13.35 6.30 2.82
CA ARG A 54 14.67 6.22 2.20
C ARG A 54 15.71 5.53 3.08
N THR A 55 15.48 5.37 4.36
CA THR A 55 16.38 4.59 5.21
C THR A 55 16.27 3.10 4.94
N HIS A 56 15.19 2.65 4.32
CA HIS A 56 14.93 1.23 4.09
C HIS A 56 14.99 0.84 2.61
N TYR A 57 14.75 1.79 1.71
CA TYR A 57 14.63 1.52 0.28
C TYR A 57 15.43 2.53 -0.53
N ASP A 58 16.01 2.06 -1.62
CA ASP A 58 16.70 2.97 -2.54
C ASP A 58 15.66 3.67 -3.45
N ASP A 59 16.13 4.65 -4.21
CA ASP A 59 15.25 5.47 -5.04
C ASP A 59 14.50 4.65 -6.09
N ASP A 60 15.15 3.67 -6.67
CA ASP A 60 14.53 2.81 -7.69
C ASP A 60 13.40 1.98 -7.08
N THR A 61 13.63 1.44 -5.90
CA THR A 61 12.61 0.66 -5.19
C THR A 61 11.44 1.54 -4.77
N ILE A 62 11.73 2.76 -4.30
CA ILE A 62 10.67 3.71 -3.94
C ILE A 62 9.83 4.05 -5.16
N ALA A 63 10.45 4.23 -6.32
CA ALA A 63 9.73 4.50 -7.56
C ALA A 63 8.79 3.33 -7.91
N GLU A 64 9.25 2.09 -7.74
CA GLU A 64 8.41 0.92 -7.97
C GLU A 64 7.24 0.86 -6.99
N ILE A 65 7.49 1.08 -5.71
CA ILE A 65 6.43 1.11 -4.70
C ILE A 65 5.40 2.19 -5.06
N THR A 66 5.87 3.36 -5.44
CA THR A 66 5.01 4.48 -5.82
C THR A 66 4.13 4.11 -7.01
N MET A 67 4.70 3.47 -8.02
CA MET A 67 3.96 3.04 -9.21
C MET A 67 2.89 2.02 -8.84
N ILE A 68 3.23 1.05 -8.00
CA ILE A 68 2.29 0.02 -7.56
C ILE A 68 1.14 0.63 -6.78
N VAL A 69 1.43 1.52 -5.83
CA VAL A 69 0.39 2.18 -5.04
C VAL A 69 -0.51 3.03 -5.92
N ALA A 70 0.07 3.79 -6.84
CA ALA A 70 -0.70 4.64 -7.75
C ALA A 70 -1.59 3.79 -8.65
N TRP A 71 -1.08 2.67 -9.16
CA TRP A 71 -1.86 1.76 -9.99
C TRP A 71 -3.03 1.14 -9.22
N GLU A 72 -2.76 0.69 -7.98
CA GLU A 72 -3.80 0.11 -7.14
C GLU A 72 -4.89 1.14 -6.83
N ASN A 73 -4.51 2.39 -6.55
CA ASN A 73 -5.47 3.45 -6.30
C ASN A 73 -6.32 3.75 -7.53
N ALA A 74 -5.69 3.81 -8.69
CA ALA A 74 -6.40 4.06 -9.94
C ALA A 74 -7.37 2.91 -10.24
N SER A 75 -6.93 1.68 -10.08
CA SER A 75 -7.75 0.49 -10.32
C SER A 75 -8.93 0.42 -9.36
N ALA A 76 -8.71 0.72 -8.09
CA ALA A 76 -9.78 0.70 -7.08
C ALA A 76 -10.85 1.74 -7.41
N ARG A 77 -10.44 2.94 -7.82
CA ARG A 77 -11.39 4.00 -8.17
C ARG A 77 -12.16 3.67 -9.44
N PHE A 78 -11.46 3.11 -10.42
CA PHE A 78 -12.10 2.66 -11.66
C PHE A 78 -13.15 1.59 -11.36
N ASN A 79 -12.76 0.57 -10.59
CA ASN A 79 -13.66 -0.53 -10.25
C ASN A 79 -14.88 -0.05 -9.47
N ARG A 80 -14.69 0.91 -8.57
CA ARG A 80 -15.80 1.47 -7.79
C ARG A 80 -16.76 2.24 -8.69
N ALA A 81 -16.24 3.03 -9.62
CA ALA A 81 -17.08 3.83 -10.53
C ALA A 81 -17.95 2.94 -11.41
N PHE A 82 -17.43 1.81 -11.84
CA PHE A 82 -18.17 0.88 -12.69
C PHE A 82 -18.79 -0.28 -11.93
N ARG A 83 -18.60 -0.31 -10.61
CA ARG A 83 -19.13 -1.38 -9.74
C ARG A 83 -18.62 -2.76 -10.13
N ILE A 84 -17.36 -2.81 -10.52
CA ILE A 84 -16.72 -4.06 -10.88
C ILE A 84 -16.26 -4.78 -9.61
N PRO A 85 -16.64 -6.06 -9.43
CA PRO A 85 -16.17 -6.81 -8.27
C PRO A 85 -14.67 -7.14 -8.40
N ALA A 86 -14.08 -7.68 -7.34
CA ALA A 86 -12.67 -7.98 -7.29
C ALA A 86 -12.20 -8.89 -8.43
N GLN A 87 -13.10 -9.69 -9.01
CA GLN A 87 -12.77 -10.57 -10.12
C GLN A 87 -12.66 -9.82 -11.46
N GLY A 88 -13.00 -8.54 -11.48
CA GLY A 88 -12.84 -7.75 -12.67
C GLY A 88 -13.95 -7.85 -13.70
N PHE A 89 -15.09 -8.43 -13.34
CA PHE A 89 -16.22 -8.51 -14.26
C PHE A 89 -17.03 -7.23 -14.23
N TRP A 90 -17.30 -6.70 -15.40
CA TRP A 90 -18.07 -5.49 -15.58
C TRP A 90 -19.54 -5.74 -15.28
N LYS A 91 -20.12 -4.97 -14.36
CA LYS A 91 -21.48 -5.19 -13.88
C LYS A 91 -22.49 -4.12 -14.28
N ARG A 92 -22.04 -2.98 -14.77
CA ARG A 92 -22.95 -1.90 -15.17
C ARG A 92 -23.46 -2.04 -16.57
#